data_891ad158941dbe564505a1eb1f953d13
#
_entry.id   891ad158941dbe564505a1eb1f953d13
#
_cell.length_a   1.000
_cell.length_b   1.000
_cell.length_c   1.000
_cell.angle_alpha   90.00
_cell.angle_beta   90.00
_cell.angle_gamma   90.00
#
_symmetry.space_group_name_H-M   'P 1'
#
loop_
_entity.id
_entity.type
_entity.pdbx_description
1 polymer ?
#
loop_
_entity_poly.entity_id
_entity_poly.type
_entity_poly.pdbx_seq_one_letter_code
_entity_poly.pdbx_strand_id
1 'polypeptide(L)'
;MYDFVVVGCGPPGARFARRAAEEGHDVLVFEKGEIGEPLACSGHVSTDIWDFTGPDARQELLQNEIRGARFHVDEPQRTAKSADERAREAGRQLDHAEPFYRDETISNVIDRVGLDRHLADLARDAGADVRDHHTVTEIEEHEDRVTVTASTPRDTITVEGKMVAGCDGPRSRVRDALGLDEPDELLHGVLGFDPAPDPGDYVDVHLTAPRFFAWRIPRGDAGVEYGLAAPPGDGVQQLFEQLRSDYGVDLDRTCSGAIPIGPPERVTTRRGFLIGDAAAQTKPFTGGGILYSMTAADHAARTIDPDWPPTLQAYEHAWREDLSREIQLGHLLRRAYSLPEPIQRVGLRTLSGEIGVHMDRPTSLFSREQLGALLSR
;
A
#
# COMPACT_ATOMS: atom_id res chain seq x y z
N MET A 1 -26.10 -15.14 12.91
CA MET A 1 -25.45 -13.84 13.20
C MET A 1 -23.96 -14.11 13.23
N TYR A 2 -23.19 -13.44 12.40
CA TYR A 2 -21.74 -13.59 12.33
C TYR A 2 -21.05 -12.89 13.52
N ASP A 3 -19.84 -13.31 13.89
CA ASP A 3 -19.02 -12.56 14.83
C ASP A 3 -18.50 -11.27 14.18
N PHE A 4 -18.01 -11.39 12.94
CA PHE A 4 -17.54 -10.26 12.15
C PHE A 4 -18.13 -10.24 10.74
N VAL A 5 -18.56 -9.06 10.30
CA VAL A 5 -18.84 -8.78 8.88
C VAL A 5 -17.75 -7.85 8.37
N VAL A 6 -16.94 -8.34 7.44
CA VAL A 6 -15.82 -7.61 6.84
C VAL A 6 -16.25 -7.02 5.50
N VAL A 7 -16.00 -5.74 5.28
CA VAL A 7 -16.31 -5.05 4.03
C VAL A 7 -15.01 -4.74 3.29
N GLY A 8 -14.82 -5.38 2.13
CA GLY A 8 -13.60 -5.35 1.33
C GLY A 8 -12.69 -6.56 1.57
N CYS A 9 -12.27 -7.21 0.49
CA CYS A 9 -11.38 -8.39 0.47
C CYS A 9 -9.99 -8.09 -0.11
N GLY A 10 -9.50 -6.85 0.04
CA GLY A 10 -8.10 -6.53 -0.20
C GLY A 10 -7.20 -7.09 0.91
N PRO A 11 -5.89 -6.78 0.91
CA PRO A 11 -4.93 -7.34 1.88
C PRO A 11 -5.35 -7.26 3.34
N PRO A 12 -5.86 -6.11 3.86
CA PRO A 12 -6.28 -6.04 5.26
C PRO A 12 -7.50 -6.91 5.56
N GLY A 13 -8.52 -6.91 4.68
CA GLY A 13 -9.75 -7.64 4.93
C GLY A 13 -9.57 -9.14 4.86
N ALA A 14 -8.85 -9.64 3.86
CA ALA A 14 -8.51 -11.04 3.75
C ALA A 14 -7.62 -11.52 4.91
N ARG A 15 -6.61 -10.70 5.31
CA ARG A 15 -5.74 -11.03 6.44
C ARG A 15 -6.51 -11.07 7.75
N PHE A 16 -7.36 -10.07 8.03
CA PHE A 16 -8.19 -10.04 9.23
C PHE A 16 -9.13 -11.24 9.27
N ALA A 17 -9.85 -11.50 8.17
CA ALA A 17 -10.79 -12.60 8.07
C ALA A 17 -10.12 -13.95 8.33
N ARG A 18 -8.95 -14.19 7.71
CA ARG A 18 -8.13 -15.38 7.98
C ARG A 18 -7.82 -15.51 9.45
N ARG A 19 -7.24 -14.47 10.06
CA ARG A 19 -6.77 -14.53 11.45
C ARG A 19 -7.92 -14.70 12.44
N ALA A 20 -9.04 -14.01 12.22
CA ALA A 20 -10.23 -14.15 13.06
C ALA A 20 -10.86 -15.55 12.94
N ALA A 21 -10.91 -16.13 11.72
CA ALA A 21 -11.39 -17.50 11.52
C ALA A 21 -10.46 -18.55 12.14
N GLU A 22 -9.12 -18.35 12.10
CA GLU A 22 -8.14 -19.20 12.80
C GLU A 22 -8.35 -19.20 14.33
N GLU A 23 -8.85 -18.10 14.91
CA GLU A 23 -9.22 -17.98 16.33
C GLU A 23 -10.62 -18.57 16.61
N GLY A 24 -11.33 -19.06 15.60
CA GLY A 24 -12.62 -19.74 15.72
C GLY A 24 -13.84 -18.84 15.62
N HIS A 25 -13.68 -17.59 15.16
CA HIS A 25 -14.79 -16.67 14.93
C HIS A 25 -15.51 -16.97 13.61
N ASP A 26 -16.83 -16.70 13.59
CA ASP A 26 -17.67 -16.80 12.40
C ASP A 26 -17.57 -15.49 11.58
N VAL A 27 -16.88 -15.55 10.45
CA VAL A 27 -16.50 -14.38 9.67
C VAL A 27 -17.13 -14.42 8.29
N LEU A 28 -17.84 -13.35 7.91
CA LEU A 28 -18.32 -13.09 6.56
C LEU A 28 -17.59 -11.92 5.93
N VAL A 29 -17.09 -12.09 4.70
CA VAL A 29 -16.43 -11.05 3.92
C VAL A 29 -17.24 -10.72 2.69
N PHE A 30 -17.52 -9.44 2.46
CA PHE A 30 -18.12 -8.94 1.22
C PHE A 30 -17.08 -8.17 0.40
N GLU A 31 -16.88 -8.58 -0.86
CA GLU A 31 -16.12 -7.83 -1.86
C GLU A 31 -17.05 -7.36 -3.00
N LYS A 32 -16.91 -6.08 -3.37
CA LYS A 32 -17.80 -5.45 -4.37
C LYS A 32 -17.63 -5.97 -5.79
N GLY A 33 -16.41 -6.39 -6.14
CA GLY A 33 -16.05 -6.85 -7.49
C GLY A 33 -15.44 -8.22 -7.47
N GLU A 34 -14.75 -8.56 -8.54
CA GLU A 34 -13.84 -9.69 -8.56
C GLU A 34 -12.64 -9.40 -7.66
N ILE A 35 -12.19 -10.39 -6.88
CA ILE A 35 -11.07 -10.23 -5.95
C ILE A 35 -9.80 -9.87 -6.71
N GLY A 36 -9.16 -8.77 -6.30
CA GLY A 36 -7.96 -8.23 -6.92
C GLY A 36 -8.22 -7.27 -8.08
N GLU A 37 -9.47 -7.08 -8.51
CA GLU A 37 -9.81 -6.19 -9.63
C GLU A 37 -10.91 -5.17 -9.27
N PRO A 38 -10.84 -3.93 -9.78
CA PRO A 38 -9.75 -3.34 -10.56
C PRO A 38 -8.51 -3.04 -9.69
N LEU A 39 -7.33 -3.24 -10.29
CA LEU A 39 -6.06 -2.97 -9.61
C LEU A 39 -5.71 -1.47 -9.66
N ALA A 40 -5.40 -0.89 -8.51
CA ALA A 40 -4.91 0.49 -8.38
C ALA A 40 -3.70 0.57 -7.44
N CYS A 41 -2.79 -0.42 -7.52
CA CYS A 41 -1.64 -0.53 -6.64
C CYS A 41 -0.43 -1.10 -7.39
N SER A 42 0.78 -0.63 -7.06
CA SER A 42 2.00 -1.00 -7.75
C SER A 42 2.48 -2.44 -7.52
N GLY A 43 2.25 -2.99 -6.37
CA GLY A 43 2.83 -4.29 -6.00
C GLY A 43 4.32 -4.23 -5.60
N HIS A 44 4.91 -3.04 -5.46
CA HIS A 44 6.25 -2.88 -4.91
C HIS A 44 6.18 -2.87 -3.38
N VAL A 45 6.73 -3.90 -2.75
CA VAL A 45 6.62 -4.21 -1.33
C VAL A 45 7.98 -4.59 -0.74
N SER A 46 8.14 -4.48 0.58
CA SER A 46 9.34 -5.01 1.24
C SER A 46 9.37 -6.54 1.22
N THR A 47 10.52 -7.10 1.54
CA THR A 47 10.71 -8.55 1.67
C THR A 47 9.84 -9.20 2.75
N ASP A 48 9.37 -8.43 3.73
CA ASP A 48 8.51 -8.88 4.82
C ASP A 48 7.13 -9.38 4.35
N ILE A 49 6.76 -9.14 3.09
CA ILE A 49 5.50 -9.65 2.53
C ILE A 49 5.37 -11.16 2.69
N TRP A 50 6.47 -11.88 2.64
CA TRP A 50 6.49 -13.33 2.73
C TRP A 50 6.14 -13.87 4.12
N ASP A 51 6.25 -13.06 5.17
CA ASP A 51 5.81 -13.40 6.53
C ASP A 51 4.27 -13.43 6.63
N PHE A 52 3.59 -12.72 5.74
CA PHE A 52 2.13 -12.67 5.69
C PHE A 52 1.50 -13.69 4.75
N THR A 53 2.18 -14.03 3.66
CA THR A 53 1.66 -14.89 2.60
C THR A 53 2.13 -16.34 2.72
N GLY A 54 3.25 -16.57 3.40
CA GLY A 54 3.93 -17.87 3.45
C GLY A 54 4.97 -18.03 2.33
N PRO A 55 5.94 -18.95 2.52
CA PRO A 55 7.08 -19.10 1.62
C PRO A 55 6.70 -19.61 0.22
N ASP A 56 5.66 -20.39 0.11
CA ASP A 56 5.23 -20.99 -1.17
C ASP A 56 4.66 -19.94 -2.13
N ALA A 57 4.01 -18.90 -1.59
CA ALA A 57 3.46 -17.80 -2.38
C ALA A 57 4.51 -17.02 -3.17
N ARG A 58 5.77 -17.01 -2.72
CA ARG A 58 6.86 -16.32 -3.41
C ARG A 58 7.08 -16.82 -4.84
N GLN A 59 7.00 -18.12 -5.06
CA GLN A 59 7.22 -18.70 -6.38
C GLN A 59 6.16 -18.26 -7.40
N GLU A 60 4.94 -18.03 -6.93
CA GLU A 60 3.81 -17.66 -7.79
C GLU A 60 3.67 -16.15 -7.97
N LEU A 61 3.98 -15.38 -6.93
CA LEU A 61 3.71 -13.95 -6.90
C LEU A 61 4.91 -13.07 -7.27
N LEU A 62 6.14 -13.54 -7.10
CA LEU A 62 7.32 -12.72 -7.34
C LEU A 62 7.49 -12.44 -8.84
N GLN A 63 7.57 -11.18 -9.21
CA GLN A 63 7.86 -10.74 -10.58
C GLN A 63 9.29 -10.21 -10.71
N ASN A 64 9.79 -9.48 -9.71
CA ASN A 64 11.16 -8.96 -9.74
C ASN A 64 11.71 -8.72 -8.34
N GLU A 65 13.04 -8.76 -8.22
CA GLU A 65 13.78 -8.41 -7.00
C GLU A 65 14.49 -7.09 -7.16
N ILE A 66 14.29 -6.19 -6.21
CA ILE A 66 14.88 -4.85 -6.22
C ILE A 66 16.00 -4.77 -5.19
N ARG A 67 17.14 -4.24 -5.60
CA ARG A 67 18.33 -4.04 -4.78
C ARG A 67 18.67 -2.59 -4.54
N GLY A 68 18.01 -1.67 -5.24
CA GLY A 68 18.29 -0.26 -5.09
C GLY A 68 17.21 0.68 -5.59
N ALA A 69 17.41 1.96 -5.29
CA ALA A 69 16.62 3.04 -5.83
C ALA A 69 17.54 4.15 -6.35
N ARG A 70 17.16 4.79 -7.45
CA ARG A 70 17.78 5.99 -7.97
C ARG A 70 16.85 7.16 -7.77
N PHE A 71 17.32 8.18 -7.08
CA PHE A 71 16.55 9.39 -6.85
C PHE A 71 16.97 10.48 -7.83
N HIS A 72 15.99 11.04 -8.51
CA HIS A 72 16.12 12.10 -9.49
C HIS A 72 15.43 13.36 -8.97
N VAL A 73 16.15 14.46 -8.92
CA VAL A 73 15.60 15.77 -8.54
C VAL A 73 15.30 16.64 -9.78
N ASP A 74 15.78 16.22 -10.95
CA ASP A 74 15.53 16.84 -12.23
C ASP A 74 14.44 16.07 -13.00
N GLU A 75 13.85 16.72 -14.00
CA GLU A 75 12.96 16.04 -14.96
C GLU A 75 13.72 14.93 -15.69
N PRO A 76 13.07 13.79 -16.00
CA PRO A 76 13.67 12.72 -16.79
C PRO A 76 14.16 13.30 -18.14
N GLN A 77 15.44 13.17 -18.43
CA GLN A 77 15.95 13.59 -19.73
C GLN A 77 15.50 12.61 -20.80
N ARG A 78 14.92 13.12 -21.87
CA ARG A 78 14.51 12.37 -23.05
C ARG A 78 15.68 11.54 -23.59
N THR A 79 15.71 10.27 -23.27
CA THR A 79 16.54 9.29 -23.98
C THR A 79 15.63 8.50 -24.91
N ALA A 80 15.41 9.04 -26.11
CA ALA A 80 14.81 8.27 -27.21
C ALA A 80 15.76 7.14 -27.59
N LYS A 81 15.63 5.96 -26.97
CA LYS A 81 16.56 4.85 -27.21
C LYS A 81 15.80 3.52 -27.31
N SER A 82 16.32 2.65 -28.17
CA SER A 82 15.83 1.29 -28.37
C SER A 82 15.90 0.47 -27.09
N ALA A 83 15.14 -0.64 -27.01
CA ALA A 83 15.17 -1.57 -25.88
C ALA A 83 16.59 -2.05 -25.54
N ASP A 84 17.44 -2.27 -26.58
CA ASP A 84 18.86 -2.66 -26.43
C ASP A 84 19.74 -1.55 -25.83
N GLU A 85 19.45 -0.31 -26.12
CA GLU A 85 20.16 0.83 -25.54
C GLU A 85 19.71 1.09 -24.10
N ARG A 86 18.42 0.87 -23.79
CA ARG A 86 17.89 0.92 -22.41
C ARG A 86 18.53 -0.15 -21.52
N ALA A 87 18.69 -1.38 -22.01
CA ALA A 87 19.38 -2.45 -21.28
C ALA A 87 20.86 -2.16 -21.03
N ARG A 88 21.53 -1.46 -21.96
CA ARG A 88 22.94 -1.06 -21.80
C ARG A 88 23.12 0.16 -20.91
N GLU A 89 22.12 1.03 -20.78
CA GLU A 89 22.14 2.21 -19.89
C GLU A 89 21.66 1.92 -18.48
N ALA A 90 20.90 0.84 -18.24
CA ALA A 90 20.62 0.35 -16.90
C ALA A 90 21.92 0.05 -16.10
N GLY A 91 23.03 -0.18 -16.81
CA GLY A 91 24.37 -0.30 -16.22
C GLY A 91 25.23 0.96 -16.23
N ARG A 92 24.76 2.09 -16.80
CA ARG A 92 25.48 3.37 -16.76
C ARG A 92 24.82 4.31 -15.78
N GLN A 93 25.60 4.80 -14.82
CA GLN A 93 25.25 5.89 -13.92
C GLN A 93 24.66 7.03 -14.76
N LEU A 94 23.38 7.31 -14.59
CA LEU A 94 22.77 8.54 -15.10
C LEU A 94 23.45 9.69 -14.35
N ASP A 95 24.03 10.64 -15.09
CA ASP A 95 24.94 11.68 -14.55
C ASP A 95 24.30 12.56 -13.44
N HIS A 96 23.01 12.40 -13.16
CA HIS A 96 22.24 13.24 -12.22
C HIS A 96 21.38 12.44 -11.20
N ALA A 97 21.48 11.11 -11.17
CA ALA A 97 20.75 10.27 -10.20
C ALA A 97 21.65 9.93 -9.00
N GLU A 98 21.09 10.00 -7.80
CA GLU A 98 21.76 9.57 -6.58
C GLU A 98 21.34 8.13 -6.25
N PRO A 99 22.22 7.11 -6.41
CA PRO A 99 21.88 5.70 -6.22
C PRO A 99 21.97 5.29 -4.75
N PHE A 100 21.01 4.50 -4.34
CA PHE A 100 21.01 3.75 -3.08
C PHE A 100 20.97 2.27 -3.45
N TYR A 101 22.04 1.54 -3.24
CA TYR A 101 22.17 0.14 -3.67
C TYR A 101 22.63 -0.76 -2.53
N ARG A 102 22.15 -1.99 -2.54
CA ARG A 102 22.58 -3.08 -1.65
C ARG A 102 22.89 -4.32 -2.49
N ASP A 103 23.82 -5.15 -2.01
CA ASP A 103 24.10 -6.44 -2.64
C ASP A 103 22.97 -7.45 -2.42
N GLU A 104 22.15 -7.24 -1.40
CA GLU A 104 20.98 -8.05 -1.06
C GLU A 104 19.68 -7.45 -1.62
N THR A 105 18.66 -8.28 -1.78
CA THR A 105 17.32 -7.86 -2.16
C THR A 105 16.70 -7.04 -1.01
N ILE A 106 16.33 -5.79 -1.29
CA ILE A 106 15.72 -4.87 -0.30
C ILE A 106 14.19 -4.81 -0.40
N SER A 107 13.66 -5.13 -1.58
CA SER A 107 12.21 -5.13 -1.83
C SER A 107 11.87 -6.04 -3.00
N ASN A 108 10.59 -6.34 -3.17
CA ASN A 108 10.07 -7.19 -4.22
C ASN A 108 9.01 -6.45 -5.03
N VAL A 109 8.91 -6.81 -6.30
CA VAL A 109 7.75 -6.47 -7.13
C VAL A 109 6.95 -7.75 -7.33
N ILE A 110 5.68 -7.71 -6.99
CA ILE A 110 4.81 -8.88 -6.98
C ILE A 110 3.57 -8.69 -7.84
N ASP A 111 2.97 -9.80 -8.26
CA ASP A 111 1.65 -9.80 -8.85
C ASP A 111 0.61 -9.38 -7.79
N ARG A 112 0.06 -8.19 -7.97
CA ARG A 112 -0.88 -7.60 -7.01
C ARG A 112 -2.27 -8.26 -7.05
N VAL A 113 -2.72 -8.66 -8.22
CA VAL A 113 -3.99 -9.39 -8.38
C VAL A 113 -3.84 -10.79 -7.77
N GLY A 114 -2.73 -11.46 -8.09
CA GLY A 114 -2.38 -12.76 -7.50
C GLY A 114 -2.30 -12.69 -5.97
N LEU A 115 -1.72 -11.62 -5.41
CA LEU A 115 -1.66 -11.45 -3.95
C LEU A 115 -3.05 -11.42 -3.32
N ASP A 116 -3.99 -10.62 -3.85
CA ASP A 116 -5.32 -10.51 -3.25
C ASP A 116 -6.08 -11.83 -3.34
N ARG A 117 -5.99 -12.54 -4.47
CA ARG A 117 -6.58 -13.87 -4.65
C ARG A 117 -5.98 -14.87 -3.67
N HIS A 118 -4.67 -14.92 -3.55
CA HIS A 118 -3.97 -15.79 -2.60
C HIS A 118 -4.40 -15.53 -1.15
N LEU A 119 -4.46 -14.27 -0.71
CA LEU A 119 -4.89 -13.93 0.64
C LEU A 119 -6.36 -14.27 0.90
N ALA A 120 -7.24 -14.10 -0.10
CA ALA A 120 -8.64 -14.49 0.00
C ALA A 120 -8.81 -16.01 0.11
N ASP A 121 -8.00 -16.79 -0.62
CA ASP A 121 -8.01 -18.26 -0.54
C ASP A 121 -7.52 -18.73 0.85
N LEU A 122 -6.48 -18.11 1.39
CA LEU A 122 -6.06 -18.37 2.77
C LEU A 122 -7.16 -18.05 3.81
N ALA A 123 -7.98 -17.02 3.57
CA ALA A 123 -9.11 -16.72 4.45
C ALA A 123 -10.22 -17.78 4.33
N ARG A 124 -10.52 -18.26 3.11
CA ARG A 124 -11.47 -19.36 2.87
C ARG A 124 -11.01 -20.65 3.52
N ASP A 125 -9.74 -21.00 3.36
CA ASP A 125 -9.14 -22.21 3.94
C ASP A 125 -9.16 -22.17 5.48
N ALA A 126 -9.09 -21.00 6.08
CA ALA A 126 -9.27 -20.81 7.52
C ALA A 126 -10.75 -20.90 7.98
N GLY A 127 -11.71 -20.89 7.05
CA GLY A 127 -13.14 -21.04 7.36
C GLY A 127 -13.97 -19.76 7.20
N ALA A 128 -13.41 -18.65 6.72
CA ALA A 128 -14.19 -17.44 6.44
C ALA A 128 -15.10 -17.61 5.20
N ASP A 129 -16.33 -17.09 5.29
CA ASP A 129 -17.28 -17.03 4.18
C ASP A 129 -16.97 -15.80 3.30
N VAL A 130 -16.19 -15.97 2.23
CA VAL A 130 -15.77 -14.88 1.35
C VAL A 130 -16.65 -14.82 0.10
N ARG A 131 -17.42 -13.74 -0.04
CA ARG A 131 -18.36 -13.48 -1.12
C ARG A 131 -17.93 -12.27 -1.95
N ASP A 132 -17.54 -12.51 -3.17
CA ASP A 132 -17.29 -11.48 -4.18
C ASP A 132 -18.60 -11.03 -4.87
N HIS A 133 -18.52 -9.98 -5.71
CA HIS A 133 -19.67 -9.36 -6.38
C HIS A 133 -20.83 -8.95 -5.44
N HIS A 134 -20.50 -8.65 -4.18
CA HIS A 134 -21.44 -8.17 -3.17
C HIS A 134 -21.06 -6.74 -2.75
N THR A 135 -21.75 -5.75 -3.28
CA THR A 135 -21.51 -4.35 -2.92
C THR A 135 -22.28 -3.99 -1.66
N VAL A 136 -21.59 -3.71 -0.57
CA VAL A 136 -22.23 -3.19 0.64
C VAL A 136 -22.80 -1.80 0.35
N THR A 137 -24.09 -1.61 0.64
CA THR A 137 -24.85 -0.40 0.34
C THR A 137 -25.30 0.33 1.59
N GLU A 138 -25.51 -0.38 2.70
CA GLU A 138 -26.01 0.17 3.94
C GLU A 138 -25.37 -0.56 5.13
N ILE A 139 -25.07 0.20 6.19
CA ILE A 139 -24.54 -0.30 7.45
C ILE A 139 -25.23 0.47 8.58
N GLU A 140 -25.80 -0.27 9.50
CA GLU A 140 -26.45 0.29 10.68
C GLU A 140 -25.82 -0.28 11.94
N GLU A 141 -25.33 0.55 12.81
CA GLU A 141 -24.80 0.18 14.11
C GLU A 141 -25.88 0.29 15.19
N HIS A 142 -26.15 -0.83 15.86
CA HIS A 142 -27.09 -0.93 16.96
C HIS A 142 -26.37 -1.11 18.32
N GLU A 143 -27.11 -1.21 19.41
CA GLU A 143 -26.50 -1.43 20.73
C GLU A 143 -25.81 -2.79 20.87
N ASP A 144 -26.44 -3.83 20.30
CA ASP A 144 -26.06 -5.23 20.47
C ASP A 144 -25.51 -5.90 19.20
N ARG A 145 -25.66 -5.27 18.04
CA ARG A 145 -25.26 -5.82 16.73
C ARG A 145 -25.00 -4.73 15.70
N VAL A 146 -24.55 -5.17 14.55
CA VAL A 146 -24.56 -4.37 13.30
C VAL A 146 -25.41 -5.06 12.24
N THR A 147 -26.08 -4.29 11.42
CA THR A 147 -26.81 -4.77 10.26
C THR A 147 -26.09 -4.29 9.01
N VAL A 148 -25.76 -5.20 8.10
CA VAL A 148 -25.06 -4.89 6.85
C VAL A 148 -25.89 -5.36 5.68
N THR A 149 -26.23 -4.47 4.76
CA THR A 149 -26.94 -4.75 3.53
C THR A 149 -25.99 -4.71 2.34
N ALA A 150 -25.97 -5.79 1.57
CA ALA A 150 -25.17 -5.92 0.36
C ALA A 150 -26.05 -6.27 -0.85
N SER A 151 -25.72 -5.66 -2.00
CA SER A 151 -26.40 -5.86 -3.26
C SER A 151 -25.54 -6.60 -4.26
N THR A 152 -26.16 -7.54 -4.98
CA THR A 152 -25.63 -8.17 -6.19
C THR A 152 -26.43 -7.69 -7.41
N PRO A 153 -26.03 -7.98 -8.65
CA PRO A 153 -26.84 -7.65 -9.83
C PRO A 153 -28.24 -8.27 -9.86
N ARG A 154 -28.51 -9.27 -8.99
CA ARG A 154 -29.75 -10.03 -8.99
C ARG A 154 -30.57 -9.90 -7.72
N ASP A 155 -29.92 -9.60 -6.59
CA ASP A 155 -30.56 -9.67 -5.28
C ASP A 155 -29.91 -8.71 -4.28
N THR A 156 -30.60 -8.48 -3.19
CA THR A 156 -30.11 -7.72 -2.03
C THR A 156 -30.24 -8.61 -0.80
N ILE A 157 -29.17 -8.72 -0.04
CA ILE A 157 -29.14 -9.52 1.19
C ILE A 157 -28.81 -8.61 2.37
N THR A 158 -29.44 -8.86 3.49
CA THR A 158 -29.15 -8.22 4.77
C THR A 158 -28.68 -9.26 5.76
N VAL A 159 -27.58 -9.00 6.42
CA VAL A 159 -26.98 -9.88 7.44
C VAL A 159 -26.77 -9.14 8.74
N GLU A 160 -26.75 -9.90 9.84
CA GLU A 160 -26.42 -9.37 11.14
C GLU A 160 -25.05 -9.90 11.60
N GLY A 161 -24.24 -9.02 12.18
CA GLY A 161 -22.96 -9.34 12.82
C GLY A 161 -22.85 -8.70 14.20
N LYS A 162 -21.97 -9.23 15.05
CA LYS A 162 -21.64 -8.58 16.33
C LYS A 162 -20.83 -7.32 16.10
N MET A 163 -19.93 -7.35 15.08
CA MET A 163 -19.09 -6.22 14.69
C MET A 163 -18.92 -6.12 13.17
N VAL A 164 -18.62 -4.90 12.67
CA VAL A 164 -18.23 -4.65 11.28
C VAL A 164 -16.80 -4.15 11.19
N ALA A 165 -16.03 -4.74 10.27
CA ALA A 165 -14.68 -4.32 9.92
C ALA A 165 -14.69 -3.61 8.55
N GLY A 166 -14.31 -2.34 8.50
CA GLY A 166 -14.15 -1.57 7.27
C GLY A 166 -12.74 -1.77 6.70
N CYS A 167 -12.65 -2.54 5.62
CA CYS A 167 -11.42 -2.81 4.85
C CYS A 167 -11.61 -2.40 3.38
N ASP A 168 -12.52 -1.46 3.13
CA ASP A 168 -13.09 -1.10 1.83
C ASP A 168 -12.34 0.05 1.13
N GLY A 169 -11.11 0.29 1.54
CA GLY A 169 -10.19 1.18 0.87
C GLY A 169 -10.35 2.66 1.25
N PRO A 170 -9.65 3.58 0.54
CA PRO A 170 -9.49 4.97 0.97
C PRO A 170 -10.78 5.79 0.96
N ARG A 171 -11.76 5.39 0.17
CA ARG A 171 -13.11 5.98 0.13
C ARG A 171 -14.11 5.07 0.82
N SER A 172 -13.86 4.80 2.08
CA SER A 172 -14.58 3.82 2.88
C SER A 172 -16.02 4.23 3.14
N ARG A 173 -16.95 3.37 2.72
CA ARG A 173 -18.37 3.47 3.08
C ARG A 173 -18.61 3.12 4.53
N VAL A 174 -17.82 2.20 5.08
CA VAL A 174 -17.91 1.84 6.50
C VAL A 174 -17.55 3.04 7.36
N ARG A 175 -16.47 3.76 7.03
CA ARG A 175 -16.07 5.00 7.72
C ARG A 175 -17.20 6.03 7.73
N ASP A 176 -17.79 6.27 6.56
CA ASP A 176 -18.86 7.24 6.38
C ASP A 176 -20.12 6.84 7.18
N ALA A 177 -20.55 5.57 7.10
CA ALA A 177 -21.72 5.05 7.79
C ALA A 177 -21.56 5.06 9.32
N LEU A 178 -20.33 4.86 9.81
CA LEU A 178 -20.00 4.90 11.24
C LEU A 178 -19.76 6.33 11.76
N GLY A 179 -19.75 7.34 10.89
CA GLY A 179 -19.50 8.74 11.26
C GLY A 179 -18.08 8.98 11.79
N LEU A 180 -17.10 8.22 11.29
CA LEU A 180 -15.69 8.40 11.59
C LEU A 180 -15.07 9.46 10.66
N ASP A 181 -14.04 10.15 11.15
CA ASP A 181 -13.40 11.24 10.43
C ASP A 181 -12.61 10.74 9.20
N GLU A 182 -12.46 11.64 8.22
CA GLU A 182 -11.65 11.42 7.03
C GLU A 182 -10.14 11.41 7.37
N PRO A 183 -9.30 10.80 6.51
CA PRO A 183 -7.84 11.00 6.54
C PRO A 183 -7.45 12.48 6.43
N ASP A 184 -6.28 12.85 6.95
CA ASP A 184 -5.76 14.22 6.83
C ASP A 184 -5.64 14.66 5.36
N GLU A 185 -5.28 13.74 4.46
CA GLU A 185 -5.11 14.02 3.04
C GLU A 185 -5.42 12.77 2.19
N LEU A 186 -6.00 12.99 1.01
CA LEU A 186 -6.13 11.98 -0.05
C LEU A 186 -5.30 12.44 -1.25
N LEU A 187 -4.21 11.73 -1.56
CA LEU A 187 -3.48 11.94 -2.80
C LEU A 187 -4.21 11.24 -3.95
N HIS A 188 -4.03 11.77 -5.16
CA HIS A 188 -4.45 11.10 -6.38
C HIS A 188 -3.25 10.43 -7.02
N GLY A 189 -3.27 9.09 -7.10
CA GLY A 189 -2.28 8.26 -7.78
C GLY A 189 -2.76 7.83 -9.15
N VAL A 190 -1.85 7.83 -10.12
CA VAL A 190 -2.05 7.27 -11.45
C VAL A 190 -0.84 6.40 -11.78
N LEU A 191 -1.08 5.24 -12.36
CA LEU A 191 -0.03 4.34 -12.83
C LEU A 191 -0.43 3.65 -14.13
N GLY A 192 0.57 3.18 -14.87
CA GLY A 192 0.37 2.44 -16.11
C GLY A 192 1.53 1.49 -16.38
N PHE A 193 1.31 0.57 -17.30
CA PHE A 193 2.20 -0.56 -17.56
C PHE A 193 2.68 -0.58 -19.01
N ASP A 194 3.99 -0.71 -19.19
CA ASP A 194 4.64 -1.07 -20.45
C ASP A 194 4.92 -2.58 -20.40
N PRO A 195 4.43 -3.39 -21.34
CA PRO A 195 4.63 -4.84 -21.34
C PRO A 195 6.07 -5.26 -21.70
N ALA A 196 6.93 -4.34 -22.12
CA ALA A 196 8.30 -4.66 -22.51
C ALA A 196 9.11 -5.16 -21.29
N PRO A 197 9.64 -6.41 -21.31
CA PRO A 197 10.38 -6.97 -20.18
C PRO A 197 11.55 -6.09 -19.73
N ASP A 198 11.72 -5.96 -18.42
CA ASP A 198 12.84 -5.26 -17.81
C ASP A 198 13.31 -5.98 -16.53
N PRO A 199 14.46 -6.69 -16.60
CA PRO A 199 15.05 -7.39 -15.47
C PRO A 199 15.91 -6.48 -14.56
N GLY A 200 15.82 -5.15 -14.71
CA GLY A 200 16.56 -4.21 -13.87
C GLY A 200 16.21 -4.38 -12.39
N ASP A 201 17.16 -4.08 -11.51
CA ASP A 201 17.03 -4.24 -10.06
C ASP A 201 16.98 -2.90 -9.30
N TYR A 202 16.72 -1.81 -10.02
CA TYR A 202 16.55 -0.46 -9.48
C TYR A 202 15.17 0.10 -9.74
N VAL A 203 14.62 0.75 -8.72
CA VAL A 203 13.46 1.66 -8.87
C VAL A 203 13.97 3.07 -9.14
N ASP A 204 13.40 3.76 -10.11
CA ASP A 204 13.62 5.20 -10.30
C ASP A 204 12.54 6.00 -9.57
N VAL A 205 12.95 6.97 -8.76
CA VAL A 205 12.07 7.86 -7.99
C VAL A 205 12.36 9.30 -8.41
N HIS A 206 11.36 9.99 -8.97
CA HIS A 206 11.47 11.37 -9.42
C HIS A 206 10.76 12.30 -8.45
N LEU A 207 11.50 13.18 -7.77
CA LEU A 207 10.97 14.17 -6.83
C LEU A 207 10.42 15.40 -7.57
N THR A 208 9.82 15.21 -8.74
CA THR A 208 9.27 16.25 -9.60
C THR A 208 7.77 16.45 -9.44
N ALA A 209 7.06 15.49 -8.84
CA ALA A 209 5.63 15.64 -8.57
C ALA A 209 5.39 16.49 -7.29
N PRO A 210 4.41 17.41 -7.29
CA PRO A 210 4.13 18.27 -6.15
C PRO A 210 3.84 17.48 -4.86
N ARG A 211 4.61 17.75 -3.81
CA ARG A 211 4.44 17.17 -2.46
C ARG A 211 4.47 15.64 -2.40
N PHE A 212 4.87 14.97 -3.51
CA PHE A 212 5.07 13.54 -3.61
C PHE A 212 6.12 13.22 -4.67
N PHE A 213 5.99 12.10 -5.40
CA PHE A 213 6.98 11.70 -6.41
C PHE A 213 6.33 10.93 -7.55
N ALA A 214 7.09 10.80 -8.65
CA ALA A 214 6.82 9.86 -9.71
C ALA A 214 7.81 8.69 -9.64
N TRP A 215 7.43 7.54 -10.23
CA TRP A 215 8.26 6.33 -10.17
C TRP A 215 8.27 5.56 -11.47
N ARG A 216 9.35 4.81 -11.65
CA ARG A 216 9.47 3.73 -12.62
C ARG A 216 9.95 2.49 -11.90
N ILE A 217 9.24 1.37 -12.06
CA ILE A 217 9.50 0.11 -11.36
C ILE A 217 9.63 -1.01 -12.40
N PRO A 218 10.82 -1.64 -12.56
CA PRO A 218 10.99 -2.81 -13.40
C PRO A 218 10.30 -4.01 -12.77
N ARG A 219 9.54 -4.78 -13.58
CA ARG A 219 8.72 -5.92 -13.15
C ARG A 219 9.19 -7.25 -13.77
N GLY A 220 10.46 -7.33 -14.17
CA GLY A 220 10.99 -8.51 -14.85
C GLY A 220 10.28 -8.79 -16.18
N ASP A 221 9.83 -10.02 -16.36
CA ASP A 221 9.09 -10.45 -17.57
C ASP A 221 7.68 -9.81 -17.67
N ALA A 222 7.14 -9.29 -16.56
CA ALA A 222 5.85 -8.60 -16.54
C ALA A 222 5.93 -7.14 -17.01
N GLY A 223 7.12 -6.67 -17.42
CA GLY A 223 7.30 -5.35 -18.02
C GLY A 223 7.79 -4.28 -17.05
N VAL A 224 7.28 -3.06 -17.20
CA VAL A 224 7.64 -1.90 -16.40
C VAL A 224 6.39 -1.16 -15.96
N GLU A 225 6.37 -0.72 -14.72
CA GLU A 225 5.35 0.19 -14.20
C GLU A 225 5.88 1.62 -14.14
N TYR A 226 5.05 2.56 -14.58
CA TYR A 226 5.26 3.99 -14.45
C TYR A 226 4.10 4.59 -13.66
N GLY A 227 4.39 5.46 -12.73
CA GLY A 227 3.32 6.08 -11.96
C GLY A 227 3.75 7.37 -11.29
N LEU A 228 2.78 8.09 -10.78
CA LEU A 228 2.99 9.24 -9.90
C LEU A 228 1.78 9.42 -8.98
N ALA A 229 2.01 10.15 -7.89
CA ALA A 229 0.93 10.67 -7.09
C ALA A 229 1.18 12.14 -6.76
N ALA A 230 0.10 12.88 -6.57
CA ALA A 230 0.14 14.27 -6.12
C ALA A 230 -1.19 14.61 -5.44
N PRO A 231 -1.28 15.75 -4.71
CA PRO A 231 -2.53 16.23 -4.18
C PRO A 231 -3.58 16.48 -5.28
N PRO A 232 -4.86 16.27 -4.98
CA PRO A 232 -5.93 16.61 -5.91
C PRO A 232 -5.87 18.08 -6.33
N GLY A 233 -6.00 18.36 -7.63
CA GLY A 233 -5.93 19.71 -8.19
C GLY A 233 -4.55 20.10 -8.73
N ASP A 234 -3.49 19.36 -8.45
CA ASP A 234 -2.13 19.63 -8.96
C ASP A 234 -1.88 19.04 -10.36
N GLY A 235 -2.92 18.77 -11.13
CA GLY A 235 -2.80 18.37 -12.53
C GLY A 235 -2.23 16.98 -12.78
N VAL A 236 -2.57 16.01 -11.94
CA VAL A 236 -2.02 14.62 -11.95
C VAL A 236 -1.99 14.00 -13.35
N GLN A 237 -3.06 14.17 -14.15
CA GLN A 237 -3.10 13.64 -15.51
C GLN A 237 -2.05 14.28 -16.44
N GLN A 238 -1.86 15.59 -16.33
CA GLN A 238 -0.86 16.32 -17.11
C GLN A 238 0.56 15.90 -16.72
N LEU A 239 0.82 15.76 -15.42
CA LEU A 239 2.09 15.27 -14.90
C LEU A 239 2.36 13.84 -15.37
N PHE A 240 1.34 12.99 -15.42
CA PHE A 240 1.48 11.61 -15.90
C PHE A 240 1.75 11.52 -17.40
N GLU A 241 1.07 12.34 -18.22
CA GLU A 241 1.37 12.45 -19.64
C GLU A 241 2.80 12.99 -19.88
N GLN A 242 3.26 13.93 -19.05
CA GLN A 242 4.65 14.40 -19.10
C GLN A 242 5.63 13.25 -18.80
N LEU A 243 5.40 12.48 -17.71
CA LEU A 243 6.22 11.32 -17.35
C LEU A 243 6.30 10.30 -18.51
N ARG A 244 5.15 9.98 -19.14
CA ARG A 244 5.09 9.09 -20.31
C ARG A 244 5.92 9.63 -21.47
N SER A 245 5.79 10.93 -21.76
CA SER A 245 6.53 11.61 -22.82
C SER A 245 8.03 11.59 -22.56
N ASP A 246 8.45 11.82 -21.33
CA ASP A 246 9.86 11.88 -20.93
C ASP A 246 10.55 10.51 -21.06
N TYR A 247 9.83 9.44 -20.72
CA TYR A 247 10.31 8.07 -20.94
C TYR A 247 10.08 7.57 -22.37
N GLY A 248 9.26 8.25 -23.18
CA GLY A 248 8.94 7.85 -24.55
C GLY A 248 8.21 6.50 -24.60
N VAL A 249 7.32 6.25 -23.63
CA VAL A 249 6.60 4.98 -23.50
C VAL A 249 5.13 5.11 -23.88
N ASP A 250 4.60 4.05 -24.47
CA ASP A 250 3.17 3.86 -24.66
C ASP A 250 2.67 2.78 -23.71
N LEU A 251 1.63 3.10 -22.93
CA LEU A 251 1.18 2.26 -21.83
C LEU A 251 -0.12 1.54 -22.20
N ASP A 252 -0.11 0.23 -22.15
CA ASP A 252 -1.25 -0.62 -22.53
C ASP A 252 -2.45 -0.46 -21.60
N ARG A 253 -2.18 -0.23 -20.29
CA ARG A 253 -3.21 -0.11 -19.26
C ARG A 253 -2.82 0.99 -18.29
N THR A 254 -3.81 1.80 -17.93
CA THR A 254 -3.67 2.81 -16.88
C THR A 254 -4.71 2.60 -15.79
N CYS A 255 -4.32 2.83 -14.55
CA CYS A 255 -5.17 2.76 -13.38
C CYS A 255 -5.01 4.02 -12.54
N SER A 256 -6.03 4.37 -11.77
CA SER A 256 -5.94 5.46 -10.82
C SER A 256 -6.62 5.12 -9.50
N GLY A 257 -6.11 5.69 -8.41
CA GLY A 257 -6.64 5.46 -7.07
C GLY A 257 -6.33 6.62 -6.14
N ALA A 258 -7.02 6.64 -5.00
CA ALA A 258 -6.68 7.55 -3.91
C ALA A 258 -5.68 6.87 -2.98
N ILE A 259 -4.74 7.65 -2.43
CA ILE A 259 -3.79 7.21 -1.41
C ILE A 259 -4.07 8.03 -0.15
N PRO A 260 -4.59 7.42 0.93
CA PRO A 260 -4.91 8.13 2.14
C PRO A 260 -3.66 8.35 2.97
N ILE A 261 -3.48 9.56 3.49
CA ILE A 261 -2.33 9.94 4.29
C ILE A 261 -2.81 10.57 5.59
N GLY A 262 -2.26 10.11 6.71
CA GLY A 262 -2.60 10.62 8.04
C GLY A 262 -3.88 10.00 8.59
N PRO A 263 -3.75 8.98 9.47
CA PRO A 263 -4.91 8.32 10.05
C PRO A 263 -5.70 9.29 10.95
N PRO A 264 -7.05 9.24 10.91
CA PRO A 264 -7.90 10.04 11.78
C PRO A 264 -7.67 9.73 13.26
N GLU A 265 -8.14 10.61 14.14
CA GLU A 265 -7.96 10.46 15.59
C GLU A 265 -8.55 9.14 16.11
N ARG A 266 -9.69 8.72 15.54
CA ARG A 266 -10.33 7.44 15.89
C ARG A 266 -10.65 6.64 14.64
N VAL A 267 -10.41 5.34 14.73
CA VAL A 267 -10.76 4.36 13.68
C VAL A 267 -11.75 3.30 14.20
N THR A 268 -12.36 3.55 15.37
CA THR A 268 -13.29 2.64 16.02
C THR A 268 -14.56 3.37 16.51
N THR A 269 -15.68 2.65 16.53
CA THR A 269 -16.94 3.07 17.15
C THR A 269 -17.33 2.11 18.28
N ARG A 270 -18.61 1.88 18.51
CA ARG A 270 -19.10 0.90 19.51
C ARG A 270 -18.88 -0.55 19.00
N ARG A 271 -19.20 -0.82 17.73
CA ARG A 271 -19.17 -2.16 17.10
C ARG A 271 -18.55 -2.16 15.71
N GLY A 272 -17.95 -1.06 15.32
CA GLY A 272 -17.28 -0.90 14.04
C GLY A 272 -15.83 -0.49 14.20
N PHE A 273 -14.98 -0.92 13.27
CA PHE A 273 -13.57 -0.54 13.21
C PHE A 273 -13.07 -0.55 11.77
N LEU A 274 -12.02 0.24 11.53
CA LEU A 274 -11.41 0.38 10.22
C LEU A 274 -10.01 -0.22 10.22
N ILE A 275 -9.61 -0.81 9.08
CA ILE A 275 -8.27 -1.36 8.85
C ILE A 275 -7.78 -0.93 7.47
N GLY A 276 -6.48 -0.69 7.34
CA GLY A 276 -5.82 -0.38 6.08
C GLY A 276 -6.13 1.03 5.58
N ASP A 277 -6.36 1.17 4.29
CA ASP A 277 -6.62 2.46 3.66
C ASP A 277 -7.91 3.13 4.18
N ALA A 278 -8.89 2.35 4.63
CA ALA A 278 -10.08 2.88 5.29
C ALA A 278 -9.74 3.65 6.58
N ALA A 279 -8.69 3.23 7.27
CA ALA A 279 -8.12 3.86 8.46
C ALA A 279 -6.90 4.74 8.17
N ALA A 280 -6.53 4.94 6.90
CA ALA A 280 -5.31 5.62 6.47
C ALA A 280 -4.02 5.06 7.10
N GLN A 281 -3.96 3.75 7.33
CA GLN A 281 -2.78 3.04 7.82
C GLN A 281 -1.76 2.85 6.68
N THR A 282 -1.25 3.94 6.18
CA THR A 282 -0.31 4.02 5.05
C THR A 282 0.98 4.74 5.45
N LYS A 283 2.04 4.49 4.69
CA LYS A 283 3.34 5.15 4.85
C LYS A 283 3.30 6.52 4.17
N PRO A 284 3.41 7.65 4.89
CA PRO A 284 3.25 8.97 4.28
C PRO A 284 4.31 9.28 3.22
N PHE A 285 5.51 8.68 3.29
CA PHE A 285 6.62 8.97 2.40
C PHE A 285 6.66 8.11 1.13
N THR A 286 6.00 6.92 1.11
CA THR A 286 5.92 6.07 -0.11
C THR A 286 4.50 5.87 -0.62
N GLY A 287 3.49 6.19 0.19
CA GLY A 287 2.08 5.90 -0.13
C GLY A 287 1.70 4.42 -0.04
N GLY A 288 2.64 3.54 0.32
CA GLY A 288 2.38 2.10 0.45
C GLY A 288 1.65 1.76 1.75
N GLY A 289 0.58 0.96 1.66
CA GLY A 289 -0.26 0.57 2.80
C GLY A 289 -0.32 -0.93 3.07
N ILE A 290 0.12 -1.79 2.14
CA ILE A 290 -0.11 -3.25 2.20
C ILE A 290 0.36 -3.86 3.53
N LEU A 291 1.63 -3.67 3.90
CA LEU A 291 2.17 -4.29 5.11
C LEU A 291 1.63 -3.64 6.39
N TYR A 292 1.46 -2.31 6.39
CA TYR A 292 0.86 -1.62 7.54
C TYR A 292 -0.57 -2.08 7.78
N SER A 293 -1.34 -2.26 6.70
CA SER A 293 -2.72 -2.72 6.79
C SER A 293 -2.81 -4.17 7.29
N MET A 294 -1.92 -5.06 6.83
CA MET A 294 -1.89 -6.45 7.32
C MET A 294 -1.37 -6.55 8.76
N THR A 295 -0.41 -5.71 9.15
CA THR A 295 0.03 -5.59 10.56
C THR A 295 -1.13 -5.12 11.45
N ALA A 296 -1.88 -4.11 11.02
CA ALA A 296 -3.06 -3.64 11.75
C ALA A 296 -4.17 -4.71 11.81
N ALA A 297 -4.35 -5.50 10.73
CA ALA A 297 -5.26 -6.64 10.72
C ALA A 297 -4.88 -7.71 11.77
N ASP A 298 -3.60 -8.02 11.90
CA ASP A 298 -3.11 -8.93 12.94
C ASP A 298 -3.32 -8.37 14.36
N HIS A 299 -3.16 -7.06 14.56
CA HIS A 299 -3.52 -6.42 15.82
C HIS A 299 -5.02 -6.51 16.10
N ALA A 300 -5.87 -6.24 15.11
CA ALA A 300 -7.31 -6.34 15.25
C ALA A 300 -7.76 -7.76 15.64
N ALA A 301 -7.32 -8.77 14.89
CA ALA A 301 -7.70 -10.16 15.14
C ALA A 301 -7.28 -10.63 16.54
N ARG A 302 -6.08 -10.23 16.99
CA ARG A 302 -5.55 -10.64 18.30
C ARG A 302 -6.21 -9.93 19.49
N THR A 303 -6.74 -8.71 19.30
CA THR A 303 -7.19 -7.87 20.41
C THR A 303 -8.69 -7.73 20.52
N ILE A 304 -9.44 -7.86 19.39
CA ILE A 304 -10.88 -7.62 19.38
C ILE A 304 -11.63 -8.90 19.74
N ASP A 305 -12.41 -8.81 20.81
CA ASP A 305 -13.40 -9.81 21.19
C ASP A 305 -14.79 -9.29 20.76
N PRO A 306 -15.49 -9.97 19.82
CA PRO A 306 -16.78 -9.52 19.31
C PRO A 306 -17.89 -9.53 20.39
N ASP A 307 -17.72 -10.30 21.45
CA ASP A 307 -18.62 -10.33 22.60
C ASP A 307 -18.32 -9.25 23.64
N TRP A 308 -17.13 -8.60 23.56
CA TRP A 308 -16.71 -7.55 24.47
C TRP A 308 -16.24 -6.28 23.72
N PRO A 309 -17.16 -5.43 23.25
CA PRO A 309 -16.84 -4.23 22.43
C PRO A 309 -15.77 -3.28 22.98
N PRO A 310 -15.56 -3.13 24.31
CA PRO A 310 -14.46 -2.30 24.82
C PRO A 310 -13.06 -2.71 24.33
N THR A 311 -12.87 -3.93 23.79
CA THR A 311 -11.62 -4.40 23.19
C THR A 311 -11.24 -3.66 21.92
N LEU A 312 -12.17 -2.95 21.26
CA LEU A 312 -11.89 -2.06 20.15
C LEU A 312 -10.88 -0.96 20.52
N GLN A 313 -10.89 -0.49 21.77
CA GLN A 313 -9.87 0.45 22.28
C GLN A 313 -8.49 -0.21 22.39
N ALA A 314 -8.43 -1.50 22.72
CA ALA A 314 -7.16 -2.23 22.74
C ALA A 314 -6.57 -2.38 21.33
N TYR A 315 -7.40 -2.60 20.31
CA TYR A 315 -6.97 -2.57 18.91
C TYR A 315 -6.42 -1.20 18.54
N GLU A 316 -7.17 -0.12 18.83
CA GLU A 316 -6.75 1.25 18.53
C GLU A 316 -5.38 1.57 19.15
N HIS A 317 -5.18 1.15 20.40
CA HIS A 317 -3.91 1.34 21.10
C HIS A 317 -2.78 0.50 20.47
N ALA A 318 -3.04 -0.79 20.20
CA ALA A 318 -2.02 -1.72 19.73
C ALA A 318 -1.40 -1.34 18.38
N TRP A 319 -2.24 -1.03 17.37
CA TRP A 319 -1.71 -0.62 16.07
C TRP A 319 -1.01 0.73 16.12
N ARG A 320 -1.50 1.68 16.95
CA ARG A 320 -0.84 3.00 17.11
C ARG A 320 0.49 2.89 17.82
N GLU A 321 0.60 2.04 18.83
CA GLU A 321 1.87 1.77 19.51
C GLU A 321 2.93 1.26 18.53
N ASP A 322 2.55 0.38 17.62
CA ASP A 322 3.44 -0.21 16.61
C ASP A 322 3.78 0.77 15.47
N LEU A 323 2.79 1.43 14.88
CA LEU A 323 2.95 2.15 13.61
C LEU A 323 3.06 3.67 13.74
N SER A 324 2.65 4.30 14.86
CA SER A 324 2.60 5.77 14.93
C SER A 324 3.96 6.44 14.77
N ARG A 325 5.02 5.87 15.31
CA ARG A 325 6.37 6.42 15.16
C ARG A 325 6.85 6.37 13.71
N GLU A 326 6.55 5.26 13.03
CA GLU A 326 6.88 5.06 11.62
C GLU A 326 6.12 6.06 10.74
N ILE A 327 4.84 6.26 11.03
CA ILE A 327 3.99 7.24 10.33
C ILE A 327 4.49 8.67 10.56
N GLN A 328 4.80 9.05 11.81
CA GLN A 328 5.33 10.38 12.14
C GLN A 328 6.66 10.66 11.44
N LEU A 329 7.59 9.71 11.45
CA LEU A 329 8.85 9.84 10.72
C LEU A 329 8.61 9.90 9.21
N GLY A 330 7.68 9.10 8.69
CA GLY A 330 7.27 9.14 7.30
C GLY A 330 6.76 10.52 6.86
N HIS A 331 5.96 11.19 7.70
CA HIS A 331 5.54 12.58 7.46
C HIS A 331 6.73 13.55 7.41
N LEU A 332 7.71 13.37 8.29
CA LEU A 332 8.92 14.20 8.29
C LEU A 332 9.74 13.99 7.01
N LEU A 333 9.95 12.74 6.60
CA LEU A 333 10.66 12.40 5.36
C LEU A 333 9.93 12.97 4.13
N ARG A 334 8.61 12.87 4.09
CA ARG A 334 7.80 13.42 3.00
C ARG A 334 7.95 14.94 2.85
N ARG A 335 8.15 15.69 3.95
CA ARG A 335 8.41 17.14 3.88
C ARG A 335 9.67 17.46 3.08
N ALA A 336 10.63 16.55 3.02
CA ALA A 336 11.85 16.74 2.23
C ALA A 336 11.56 16.78 0.71
N TYR A 337 10.44 16.19 0.24
CA TYR A 337 10.03 16.26 -1.17
C TYR A 337 9.65 17.67 -1.63
N SER A 338 9.34 18.56 -0.72
CA SER A 338 9.01 19.96 -1.00
C SER A 338 10.17 20.93 -0.77
N LEU A 339 11.36 20.43 -0.44
CA LEU A 339 12.55 21.28 -0.29
C LEU A 339 13.04 21.77 -1.66
N PRO A 340 13.72 22.93 -1.73
CA PRO A 340 14.37 23.37 -2.96
C PRO A 340 15.36 22.32 -3.49
N GLU A 341 15.39 22.12 -4.80
CA GLU A 341 16.23 21.14 -5.49
C GLU A 341 17.70 21.09 -5.00
N PRO A 342 18.43 22.22 -4.82
CA PRO A 342 19.81 22.17 -4.32
C PRO A 342 19.93 21.50 -2.94
N ILE A 343 18.92 21.67 -2.08
CA ILE A 343 18.90 21.09 -0.74
C ILE A 343 18.59 19.58 -0.83
N GLN A 344 17.63 19.19 -1.68
CA GLN A 344 17.33 17.79 -1.95
C GLN A 344 18.59 17.07 -2.46
N ARG A 345 19.28 17.66 -3.44
CA ARG A 345 20.51 17.10 -4.04
C ARG A 345 21.63 16.92 -3.01
N VAL A 346 21.87 17.89 -2.15
CA VAL A 346 22.85 17.77 -1.06
C VAL A 346 22.44 16.69 -0.08
N GLY A 347 21.17 16.64 0.31
CA GLY A 347 20.63 15.63 1.22
C GLY A 347 20.78 14.20 0.66
N LEU A 348 20.37 13.99 -0.57
CA LEU A 348 20.49 12.70 -1.25
C LEU A 348 21.96 12.26 -1.37
N ARG A 349 22.88 13.14 -1.80
CA ARG A 349 24.32 12.84 -1.86
C ARG A 349 24.92 12.46 -0.52
N THR A 350 24.49 13.10 0.55
CA THR A 350 24.96 12.80 1.90
C THR A 350 24.46 11.44 2.39
N LEU A 351 23.27 11.04 1.96
CA LEU A 351 22.62 9.80 2.37
C LEU A 351 22.84 8.63 1.38
N SER A 352 23.31 8.92 0.14
CA SER A 352 23.54 7.90 -0.89
C SER A 352 24.64 6.91 -0.51
N GLY A 353 24.56 5.72 -1.07
CA GLY A 353 25.52 4.63 -0.83
C GLY A 353 25.03 3.63 0.20
N GLU A 354 25.75 3.45 1.31
CA GLU A 354 25.51 2.35 2.26
C GLU A 354 24.33 2.55 3.22
N ILE A 355 23.68 3.73 3.23
CA ILE A 355 22.53 3.96 4.10
C ILE A 355 21.29 3.38 3.47
N GLY A 356 20.76 2.31 4.06
CA GLY A 356 19.49 1.69 3.68
C GLY A 356 18.35 2.21 4.54
N VAL A 357 17.29 2.71 3.90
CA VAL A 357 16.01 2.96 4.58
C VAL A 357 15.11 1.75 4.32
N HIS A 358 14.71 1.08 5.40
CA HIS A 358 13.72 0.01 5.27
C HIS A 358 12.38 0.61 4.82
N MET A 359 11.77 0.05 3.76
CA MET A 359 10.55 0.61 3.18
C MET A 359 9.38 0.74 4.17
N ASP A 360 9.27 -0.19 5.12
CA ASP A 360 8.17 -0.23 6.09
C ASP A 360 8.58 0.27 7.48
N ARG A 361 9.87 0.33 7.75
CA ARG A 361 10.41 0.74 9.06
C ARG A 361 11.44 1.86 8.90
N PRO A 362 11.01 3.08 8.50
CA PRO A 362 11.92 4.22 8.35
C PRO A 362 12.69 4.57 9.63
N THR A 363 12.21 4.19 10.81
CA THR A 363 12.96 4.33 12.07
C THR A 363 14.26 3.53 12.08
N SER A 364 14.44 2.55 11.20
CA SER A 364 15.70 1.83 10.99
C SER A 364 16.87 2.73 10.65
N LEU A 365 16.64 3.94 10.09
CA LEU A 365 17.66 4.98 9.89
C LEU A 365 18.40 5.35 11.17
N PHE A 366 17.76 5.22 12.33
CA PHE A 366 18.33 5.53 13.64
C PHE A 366 18.89 4.30 14.35
N SER A 367 19.01 3.16 13.67
CA SER A 367 19.67 1.97 14.22
C SER A 367 21.15 2.26 14.52
N ARG A 368 21.72 1.53 15.50
CA ARG A 368 23.13 1.69 15.86
C ARG A 368 24.07 1.44 14.69
N GLU A 369 23.70 0.54 13.81
CA GLU A 369 24.44 0.19 12.59
C GLU A 369 24.47 1.35 11.61
N GLN A 370 23.30 1.94 11.31
CA GLN A 370 23.17 3.10 10.41
C GLN A 370 23.85 4.37 10.97
N LEU A 371 23.70 4.61 12.27
CA LEU A 371 24.39 5.72 12.94
C LEU A 371 25.91 5.52 12.95
N GLY A 372 26.38 4.27 13.10
CA GLY A 372 27.80 3.93 12.98
C GLY A 372 28.35 4.21 11.58
N ALA A 373 27.61 3.84 10.53
CA ALA A 373 28.00 4.11 9.14
C ALA A 373 28.05 5.62 8.82
N LEU A 374 27.13 6.41 9.39
CA LEU A 374 27.14 7.89 9.25
C LEU A 374 28.33 8.57 9.95
N LEU A 375 28.75 8.05 11.11
CA LEU A 375 29.85 8.62 11.89
C LEU A 375 31.26 8.18 11.41
N SER A 376 31.32 7.16 10.56
CA SER A 376 32.56 6.64 9.98
C SER A 376 32.97 7.33 8.67
N ARG A 377 32.17 8.26 8.19
CA ARG A 377 32.43 9.16 7.05
C ARG A 377 32.95 10.52 7.54
#